data_c69b1e34ceb09bd998d5fcabd69144ec
#
_entry.id   c69b1e34ceb09bd998d5fcabd69144ec
#
_cell.length_a   1.000
_cell.length_b   1.000
_cell.length_c   1.000
_cell.angle_alpha   90.00
_cell.angle_beta   90.00
_cell.angle_gamma   90.00
#
_symmetry.space_group_name_H-M   'P 1'
#
loop_
_entity.id
_entity.type
_entity.pdbx_description
1 polymer ?
#
loop_
_entity_poly.entity_id
_entity_poly.type
_entity_poly.pdbx_seq_one_letter_code
_entity_poly.pdbx_strand_id
1 'polypeptide(L)'
;ALLYQCLANDDGSNLFFVGDVKQSIYRFRLASPEIFIGKRGGFAPYTPGGPHPATVTLGHNFRSAGNIIDQINDVFACVMSRTVGDVDYNGDEMLVRGADDGYDGGPMELDIVDMSGGDTALGDAGAVADGGERLVKEGFAVRAKGGGTRRCGSGDICVLLRSRARFGLYAAEFARRGI
;
A
#
# COMPACT_ATOMS: atom_id res chain seq x y z
N ALA A 1 10.58 -21.45 -7.71
CA ALA A 1 10.12 -22.52 -6.79
C ALA A 1 11.10 -23.70 -6.79
N LEU A 2 11.44 -24.29 -7.96
CA LEU A 2 12.34 -25.45 -8.04
C LEU A 2 13.72 -25.22 -7.39
N LEU A 3 14.35 -24.05 -7.60
CA LEU A 3 15.65 -23.74 -7.01
C LEU A 3 15.64 -23.81 -5.47
N TYR A 4 14.58 -23.28 -4.86
CA TYR A 4 14.46 -23.35 -3.39
C TYR A 4 14.24 -24.78 -2.89
N GLN A 5 13.53 -25.60 -3.65
CA GLN A 5 13.35 -27.01 -3.32
C GLN A 5 14.67 -27.80 -3.37
N CYS A 6 15.58 -27.44 -4.29
CA CYS A 6 16.92 -28.04 -4.34
C CYS A 6 17.81 -27.67 -3.16
N LEU A 7 17.51 -26.57 -2.46
CA LEU A 7 18.24 -26.08 -1.28
C LEU A 7 17.55 -26.45 0.03
N ALA A 8 16.36 -27.01 -0.05
CA ALA A 8 15.58 -27.42 1.11
C ALA A 8 16.15 -28.70 1.74
N ASN A 9 16.11 -28.76 3.06
CA ASN A 9 16.21 -30.05 3.75
C ASN A 9 15.00 -30.91 3.41
N ASP A 10 15.09 -32.21 3.60
CA ASP A 10 13.99 -33.16 3.30
C ASP A 10 12.67 -32.78 4.00
N ASP A 11 12.77 -32.23 5.20
CA ASP A 11 11.63 -31.73 5.99
C ASP A 11 11.29 -30.24 5.77
N GLY A 12 12.05 -29.54 4.93
CA GLY A 12 11.87 -28.10 4.65
C GLY A 12 12.21 -27.18 5.82
N SER A 13 12.82 -27.66 6.88
CA SER A 13 13.09 -26.92 8.13
C SER A 13 13.95 -25.68 7.98
N ASN A 14 14.74 -25.59 6.90
CA ASN A 14 15.59 -24.46 6.58
C ASN A 14 14.94 -23.41 5.64
N LEU A 15 13.64 -23.57 5.33
CA LEU A 15 12.95 -22.66 4.43
C LEU A 15 12.05 -21.69 5.20
N PHE A 16 12.18 -20.41 4.88
CA PHE A 16 11.33 -19.36 5.36
C PHE A 16 10.93 -18.43 4.22
N PHE A 17 9.64 -18.22 4.02
CA PHE A 17 9.10 -17.39 2.96
C PHE A 17 8.27 -16.26 3.52
N VAL A 18 8.48 -15.05 2.99
CA VAL A 18 7.64 -13.89 3.27
C VAL A 18 7.10 -13.35 1.96
N GLY A 19 5.83 -13.02 1.93
CA GLY A 19 5.20 -12.45 0.74
C GLY A 19 3.84 -11.84 1.06
N ASP A 20 3.37 -11.05 0.14
CA ASP A 20 2.02 -10.50 0.14
C ASP A 20 1.43 -10.66 -1.26
N VAL A 21 0.38 -11.48 -1.36
CA VAL A 21 -0.29 -11.79 -2.63
C VAL A 21 -0.89 -10.52 -3.24
N LYS A 22 -1.41 -9.61 -2.42
CA LYS A 22 -2.02 -8.34 -2.83
C LYS A 22 -1.02 -7.41 -3.54
N GLN A 23 0.29 -7.61 -3.32
CA GLN A 23 1.35 -6.83 -3.95
C GLN A 23 1.97 -7.52 -5.18
N SER A 24 1.26 -8.47 -5.80
CA SER A 24 1.72 -9.19 -7.01
C SER A 24 1.64 -8.33 -8.28
N ILE A 25 2.27 -7.16 -8.26
CA ILE A 25 2.25 -6.17 -9.35
C ILE A 25 3.07 -6.60 -10.58
N TYR A 26 3.91 -7.63 -10.48
CA TYR A 26 4.75 -8.14 -11.56
C TYR A 26 4.20 -9.40 -12.23
N ARG A 27 2.89 -9.66 -12.15
CA ARG A 27 2.25 -10.81 -12.79
C ARG A 27 2.54 -10.86 -14.31
N PHE A 28 2.58 -9.68 -14.96
CA PHE A 28 2.96 -9.56 -16.36
C PHE A 28 4.41 -9.97 -16.67
N ARG A 29 5.25 -10.18 -15.65
CA ARG A 29 6.61 -10.72 -15.73
C ARG A 29 6.69 -12.15 -15.24
N LEU A 30 5.61 -12.93 -15.37
CA LEU A 30 5.51 -14.32 -14.96
C LEU A 30 5.69 -14.55 -13.44
N ALA A 31 5.44 -13.55 -12.62
CA ALA A 31 5.28 -13.77 -11.19
C ALA A 31 4.00 -14.60 -10.96
N SER A 32 4.14 -15.72 -10.27
CA SER A 32 3.04 -16.66 -10.02
C SER A 32 2.69 -16.63 -8.51
N PRO A 33 1.71 -15.83 -8.10
CA PRO A 33 1.27 -15.76 -6.71
C PRO A 33 0.64 -17.07 -6.23
N GLU A 34 0.16 -17.90 -7.15
CA GLU A 34 -0.48 -19.19 -6.87
C GLU A 34 0.43 -20.14 -6.08
N ILE A 35 1.75 -20.05 -6.30
CA ILE A 35 2.74 -20.86 -5.57
C ILE A 35 2.74 -20.49 -4.08
N PHE A 36 2.67 -19.19 -3.77
CA PHE A 36 2.63 -18.71 -2.40
C PHE A 36 1.27 -19.00 -1.76
N ILE A 37 0.17 -18.79 -2.49
CA ILE A 37 -1.20 -19.12 -2.06
C ILE A 37 -1.32 -20.59 -1.72
N GLY A 38 -0.80 -21.48 -2.60
CA GLY A 38 -0.84 -22.92 -2.36
C GLY A 38 -0.07 -23.35 -1.12
N LYS A 39 1.10 -22.76 -0.87
CA LYS A 39 1.88 -23.05 0.35
C LYS A 39 1.15 -22.54 1.61
N ARG A 40 0.65 -21.31 1.58
CA ARG A 40 -0.12 -20.72 2.69
C ARG A 40 -1.37 -21.57 3.02
N GLY A 41 -2.12 -21.98 2.01
CA GLY A 41 -3.34 -22.77 2.20
C GLY A 41 -3.09 -24.22 2.65
N GLY A 42 -1.89 -24.74 2.43
CA GLY A 42 -1.50 -26.09 2.83
C GLY A 42 -0.89 -26.21 4.23
N PHE A 43 -0.56 -25.08 4.88
CA PHE A 43 0.11 -25.09 6.19
C PHE A 43 -0.85 -24.66 7.30
N ALA A 44 -0.73 -25.31 8.47
CA ALA A 44 -1.49 -24.91 9.65
C ALA A 44 -1.03 -23.53 10.17
N PRO A 45 -1.89 -22.76 10.85
CA PRO A 45 -1.47 -21.58 11.58
C PRO A 45 -0.39 -21.93 12.61
N TYR A 46 0.60 -21.05 12.73
CA TYR A 46 1.67 -21.24 13.71
C TYR A 46 1.14 -21.21 15.15
N THR A 47 1.54 -22.21 15.94
CA THR A 47 1.39 -22.22 17.38
C THR A 47 2.71 -22.63 18.03
N PRO A 48 3.09 -22.04 19.19
CA PRO A 48 4.32 -22.44 19.88
C PRO A 48 4.31 -23.95 20.19
N GLY A 49 5.36 -24.67 19.74
CA GLY A 49 5.45 -26.11 19.88
C GLY A 49 4.55 -26.93 18.96
N GLY A 50 3.83 -26.27 18.06
CA GLY A 50 2.96 -26.93 17.08
C GLY A 50 3.71 -27.55 15.90
N PRO A 51 2.98 -28.14 14.96
CA PRO A 51 3.56 -28.81 13.80
C PRO A 51 4.17 -27.82 12.81
N HIS A 52 5.17 -28.28 12.07
CA HIS A 52 5.78 -27.58 10.94
C HIS A 52 5.56 -28.39 9.65
N PRO A 53 5.47 -27.72 8.48
CA PRO A 53 5.52 -26.28 8.25
C PRO A 53 4.26 -25.54 8.75
N ALA A 54 4.41 -24.26 9.10
CA ALA A 54 3.33 -23.43 9.64
C ALA A 54 3.26 -22.06 8.97
N THR A 55 2.07 -21.42 9.03
CA THR A 55 1.82 -20.09 8.48
C THR A 55 1.70 -19.05 9.59
N VAL A 56 2.35 -17.90 9.42
CA VAL A 56 2.21 -16.72 10.28
C VAL A 56 1.58 -15.60 9.47
N THR A 57 0.45 -15.07 9.90
CA THR A 57 -0.19 -13.91 9.27
C THR A 57 0.32 -12.62 9.91
N LEU A 58 0.85 -11.71 9.08
CA LEU A 58 1.35 -10.39 9.49
C LEU A 58 0.32 -9.33 9.09
N GLY A 59 -0.81 -9.26 9.79
CA GLY A 59 -1.92 -8.35 9.47
C GLY A 59 -1.77 -6.94 10.02
N HIS A 60 -0.93 -6.72 11.04
CA HIS A 60 -0.80 -5.42 11.68
C HIS A 60 0.05 -4.44 10.87
N ASN A 61 -0.52 -3.28 10.56
CA ASN A 61 0.15 -2.20 9.86
C ASN A 61 0.59 -1.11 10.87
N PHE A 62 1.89 -0.99 11.08
CA PHE A 62 2.51 0.01 11.97
C PHE A 62 2.98 1.26 11.22
N ARG A 63 2.80 1.31 9.91
CA ARG A 63 3.29 2.41 9.05
C ARG A 63 2.24 3.49 8.85
N SER A 64 1.02 3.09 8.51
CA SER A 64 -0.04 4.00 8.09
C SER A 64 -0.81 4.53 9.29
N ALA A 65 -1.36 5.72 9.16
CA ALA A 65 -2.30 6.28 10.13
C ALA A 65 -3.61 5.47 10.15
N GLY A 66 -4.31 5.49 11.28
CA GLY A 66 -5.50 4.67 11.49
C GLY A 66 -6.59 4.91 10.46
N ASN A 67 -6.95 6.17 10.20
CA ASN A 67 -7.96 6.52 9.20
C ASN A 67 -7.60 6.03 7.78
N ILE A 68 -6.32 6.02 7.41
CA ILE A 68 -5.88 5.51 6.11
C ILE A 68 -6.10 4.00 6.02
N ILE A 69 -5.81 3.27 7.09
CA ILE A 69 -6.02 1.81 7.15
C ILE A 69 -7.50 1.49 6.97
N ASP A 70 -8.38 2.18 7.70
CA ASP A 70 -9.83 1.95 7.63
C ASP A 70 -10.37 2.22 6.23
N GLN A 71 -10.01 3.37 5.65
CA GLN A 71 -10.48 3.75 4.31
C GLN A 71 -9.91 2.86 3.20
N ILE A 72 -8.68 2.38 3.34
CA ILE A 72 -8.12 1.35 2.44
C ILE A 72 -8.93 0.08 2.57
N ASN A 73 -9.25 -0.37 3.78
CA ASN A 73 -10.08 -1.56 3.98
C ASN A 73 -11.46 -1.40 3.32
N ASP A 74 -12.11 -0.25 3.48
CA ASP A 74 -13.43 0.02 2.87
C ASP A 74 -13.36 -0.04 1.35
N VAL A 75 -12.37 0.61 0.73
CA VAL A 75 -12.20 0.59 -0.72
C VAL A 75 -11.91 -0.83 -1.23
N PHE A 76 -10.96 -1.53 -0.60
CA PHE A 76 -10.56 -2.85 -1.08
C PHE A 76 -11.62 -3.93 -0.81
N ALA A 77 -12.42 -3.80 0.24
CA ALA A 77 -13.59 -4.66 0.45
C ALA A 77 -14.62 -4.54 -0.69
N CYS A 78 -14.73 -3.36 -1.31
CA CYS A 78 -15.62 -3.16 -2.45
C CYS A 78 -15.06 -3.66 -3.80
N VAL A 79 -13.74 -3.55 -4.02
CA VAL A 79 -13.17 -3.76 -5.36
C VAL A 79 -12.36 -5.05 -5.51
N MET A 80 -11.86 -5.63 -4.42
CA MET A 80 -11.01 -6.81 -4.47
C MET A 80 -11.80 -8.09 -4.22
N SER A 81 -11.63 -9.04 -5.13
CA SER A 81 -12.21 -10.37 -5.06
C SER A 81 -11.22 -11.38 -5.65
N ARG A 82 -11.50 -12.68 -5.54
CA ARG A 82 -10.70 -13.72 -6.21
C ARG A 82 -10.58 -13.50 -7.71
N THR A 83 -11.60 -12.94 -8.34
CA THR A 83 -11.58 -12.65 -9.78
C THR A 83 -10.72 -11.45 -10.12
N VAL A 84 -10.64 -10.43 -9.25
CA VAL A 84 -9.97 -9.15 -9.52
C VAL A 84 -8.61 -9.05 -8.82
N GLY A 85 -8.37 -9.79 -7.75
CA GLY A 85 -7.13 -9.66 -6.96
C GLY A 85 -6.59 -10.97 -6.40
N ASP A 86 -7.04 -12.11 -6.92
CA ASP A 86 -6.67 -13.47 -6.52
C ASP A 86 -7.07 -13.87 -5.09
N VAL A 87 -7.55 -12.93 -4.29
CA VAL A 87 -8.01 -13.15 -2.92
C VAL A 87 -9.31 -12.38 -2.65
N ASP A 88 -10.14 -12.90 -1.77
CA ASP A 88 -11.29 -12.16 -1.23
C ASP A 88 -10.78 -11.28 -0.08
N TYR A 89 -11.01 -9.97 -0.18
CA TYR A 89 -10.52 -9.02 0.81
C TYR A 89 -11.42 -8.99 2.05
N ASN A 90 -11.20 -9.96 2.94
CA ASN A 90 -11.92 -10.11 4.20
C ASN A 90 -11.04 -10.79 5.24
N GLY A 91 -11.45 -10.77 6.50
CA GLY A 91 -10.76 -11.46 7.60
C GLY A 91 -9.26 -11.18 7.63
N ASP A 92 -8.44 -12.21 7.44
CA ASP A 92 -6.97 -12.14 7.51
C ASP A 92 -6.32 -11.30 6.40
N GLU A 93 -7.05 -10.96 5.34
CA GLU A 93 -6.54 -10.11 4.27
C GLU A 93 -6.69 -8.62 4.57
N MET A 94 -7.56 -8.26 5.51
CA MET A 94 -7.74 -6.87 5.94
C MET A 94 -6.56 -6.39 6.75
N LEU A 95 -6.24 -5.10 6.60
CA LEU A 95 -5.21 -4.46 7.41
C LEU A 95 -5.74 -4.18 8.81
N VAL A 96 -4.93 -4.46 9.82
CA VAL A 96 -5.24 -4.16 11.22
C VAL A 96 -4.35 -3.02 11.69
N ARG A 97 -4.91 -2.05 12.41
CA ARG A 97 -4.13 -0.97 13.03
C ARG A 97 -3.09 -1.57 13.98
N GLY A 98 -1.82 -1.28 13.75
CA GLY A 98 -0.71 -1.82 14.56
C GLY A 98 -0.16 -0.81 15.56
N ALA A 99 -0.29 0.50 15.30
CA ALA A 99 0.16 1.55 16.20
C ALA A 99 -1.04 2.27 16.82
N ASP A 100 -1.00 2.40 18.14
CA ASP A 100 -1.91 3.26 18.90
C ASP A 100 -1.08 4.39 19.52
N ASP A 101 -0.67 5.33 18.66
CA ASP A 101 0.14 6.49 19.05
C ASP A 101 -0.66 7.80 19.09
N GLY A 102 -2.00 7.67 19.03
CA GLY A 102 -2.91 8.80 19.04
C GLY A 102 -2.91 9.65 17.77
N TYR A 103 -2.25 9.18 16.68
CA TYR A 103 -2.25 9.86 15.40
C TYR A 103 -3.11 9.09 14.38
N ASP A 104 -4.30 9.53 14.14
CA ASP A 104 -5.22 8.91 13.17
C ASP A 104 -5.00 9.40 11.73
N GLY A 105 -4.27 10.47 11.52
CA GLY A 105 -4.14 11.13 10.22
C GLY A 105 -5.40 11.89 9.81
N GLY A 106 -5.38 12.45 8.61
CA GLY A 106 -6.56 13.05 7.99
C GLY A 106 -7.42 12.02 7.25
N PRO A 107 -8.63 12.41 6.84
CA PRO A 107 -9.44 11.58 5.96
C PRO A 107 -8.77 11.43 4.59
N MET A 108 -9.10 10.35 3.90
CA MET A 108 -8.81 10.25 2.47
C MET A 108 -9.71 11.22 1.71
N GLU A 109 -9.14 11.99 0.82
CA GLU A 109 -9.87 12.89 -0.06
C GLU A 109 -9.97 12.28 -1.46
N LEU A 110 -11.12 12.44 -2.09
CA LEU A 110 -11.35 12.07 -3.48
C LEU A 110 -11.74 13.31 -4.27
N ASP A 111 -10.83 13.79 -5.10
CA ASP A 111 -11.09 14.92 -5.98
C ASP A 111 -11.53 14.43 -7.36
N ILE A 112 -12.67 14.89 -7.83
CA ILE A 112 -13.19 14.64 -9.16
C ILE A 112 -13.03 15.91 -9.98
N VAL A 113 -12.15 15.88 -10.98
CA VAL A 113 -11.85 17.03 -11.80
C VAL A 113 -12.57 16.91 -13.14
N ASP A 114 -13.42 17.90 -13.47
CA ASP A 114 -14.04 18.01 -14.80
C ASP A 114 -13.00 18.47 -15.82
N MET A 115 -12.74 17.62 -16.79
CA MET A 115 -11.73 17.82 -17.83
C MET A 115 -12.35 18.20 -19.20
N SER A 116 -13.63 18.55 -19.23
CA SER A 116 -14.37 18.77 -20.49
C SER A 116 -13.95 20.02 -21.28
N GLY A 117 -13.17 20.93 -20.69
CA GLY A 117 -12.89 22.25 -21.25
C GLY A 117 -11.43 22.58 -21.61
N GLY A 118 -10.48 21.61 -21.58
CA GLY A 118 -9.07 21.99 -21.76
C GLY A 118 -8.09 20.83 -21.92
N ASP A 119 -6.80 21.12 -21.75
CA ASP A 119 -5.74 20.11 -21.69
C ASP A 119 -5.89 19.28 -20.40
N THR A 120 -6.38 18.07 -20.57
CA THR A 120 -6.66 17.15 -19.46
C THR A 120 -5.41 16.82 -18.62
N ALA A 121 -4.24 16.78 -19.26
CA ALA A 121 -3.00 16.47 -18.55
C ALA A 121 -2.54 17.63 -17.66
N LEU A 122 -2.72 18.86 -18.14
CA LEU A 122 -2.37 20.07 -17.40
C LEU A 122 -3.37 20.31 -16.25
N GLY A 123 -4.66 20.09 -16.50
CA GLY A 123 -5.70 20.21 -15.49
C GLY A 123 -5.50 19.22 -14.34
N ASP A 124 -5.20 17.96 -14.65
CA ASP A 124 -4.89 16.91 -13.68
C ASP A 124 -3.65 17.27 -12.83
N ALA A 125 -2.53 17.63 -13.47
CA ALA A 125 -1.32 18.04 -12.76
C ALA A 125 -1.53 19.29 -11.89
N GLY A 126 -2.33 20.26 -12.39
CA GLY A 126 -2.72 21.45 -11.66
C GLY A 126 -3.50 21.13 -10.38
N ALA A 127 -4.54 20.32 -10.48
CA ALA A 127 -5.37 19.93 -9.33
C ALA A 127 -4.56 19.21 -8.25
N VAL A 128 -3.68 18.29 -8.66
CA VAL A 128 -2.79 17.57 -7.71
C VAL A 128 -1.81 18.54 -7.03
N ALA A 129 -1.26 19.50 -7.78
CA ALA A 129 -0.34 20.49 -7.20
C ALA A 129 -1.07 21.49 -6.28
N ASP A 130 -2.32 21.87 -6.57
CA ASP A 130 -3.15 22.68 -5.67
C ASP A 130 -3.42 21.95 -4.35
N GLY A 131 -3.74 20.66 -4.40
CA GLY A 131 -3.90 19.82 -3.21
C GLY A 131 -2.62 19.78 -2.37
N GLY A 132 -1.47 19.57 -3.00
CA GLY A 132 -0.18 19.59 -2.31
C GLY A 132 0.14 20.94 -1.67
N GLU A 133 -0.08 22.04 -2.39
CA GLU A 133 0.10 23.41 -1.88
C GLU A 133 -0.80 23.68 -0.66
N ARG A 134 -2.07 23.27 -0.74
CA ARG A 134 -3.02 23.39 0.36
C ARG A 134 -2.52 22.70 1.62
N LEU A 135 -2.10 21.44 1.54
CA LEU A 135 -1.58 20.67 2.68
C LEU A 135 -0.40 21.35 3.35
N VAL A 136 0.53 21.93 2.58
CA VAL A 136 1.71 22.63 3.11
C VAL A 136 1.28 23.97 3.75
N LYS A 137 0.45 24.78 3.09
CA LYS A 137 0.00 26.09 3.58
C LYS A 137 -0.84 26.00 4.85
N GLU A 138 -1.77 25.08 4.89
CA GLU A 138 -2.62 24.83 6.06
C GLU A 138 -1.83 24.20 7.21
N GLY A 139 -0.66 23.62 6.91
CA GLY A 139 0.20 22.97 7.88
C GLY A 139 -0.40 21.68 8.39
N PHE A 140 -0.89 20.86 7.45
CA PHE A 140 -1.41 19.53 7.75
C PHE A 140 -0.49 18.78 8.71
N ALA A 141 -1.05 18.16 9.73
CA ALA A 141 -0.25 17.46 10.74
C ALA A 141 0.23 16.11 10.19
N VAL A 142 1.54 15.87 10.22
CA VAL A 142 2.15 14.59 9.88
C VAL A 142 2.92 14.03 11.07
N ARG A 143 3.07 12.70 11.11
CA ARG A 143 3.82 12.02 12.18
C ARG A 143 5.28 12.45 12.19
N ALA A 144 5.81 12.80 13.35
CA ALA A 144 7.22 13.12 13.54
C ALA A 144 8.04 11.87 13.88
N LYS A 145 9.32 11.82 13.44
CA LYS A 145 10.23 10.66 13.69
C LYS A 145 10.44 10.33 15.18
N GLY A 146 10.31 11.32 16.05
CA GLY A 146 10.51 11.16 17.50
C GLY A 146 9.22 10.97 18.30
N GLY A 147 8.10 10.75 17.63
CA GLY A 147 6.76 10.74 18.23
C GLY A 147 6.06 12.11 18.12
N GLY A 148 4.75 12.11 18.33
CA GLY A 148 3.89 13.29 18.12
C GLY A 148 3.75 13.69 16.65
N THR A 149 3.36 14.94 16.43
CA THR A 149 3.10 15.46 15.09
C THR A 149 3.91 16.73 14.81
N ARG A 150 4.12 17.03 13.52
CA ARG A 150 4.67 18.27 13.01
C ARG A 150 3.88 18.73 11.79
N ARG A 151 4.09 19.96 11.37
CA ARG A 151 3.50 20.47 10.11
C ARG A 151 4.10 19.75 8.89
N CYS A 152 3.25 19.50 7.90
CA CYS A 152 3.63 18.97 6.60
C CYS A 152 4.57 19.95 5.87
N GLY A 153 5.59 19.42 5.25
CA GLY A 153 6.43 20.09 4.28
C GLY A 153 6.34 19.39 2.92
N SER A 154 6.87 20.02 1.86
CA SER A 154 6.87 19.43 0.52
C SER A 154 7.51 18.04 0.44
N GLY A 155 8.54 17.78 1.25
CA GLY A 155 9.19 16.47 1.33
C GLY A 155 8.34 15.35 1.96
N ASP A 156 7.17 15.66 2.50
CA ASP A 156 6.23 14.66 3.06
C ASP A 156 5.18 14.20 2.02
N ILE A 157 5.14 14.84 0.87
CA ILE A 157 4.16 14.59 -0.18
C ILE A 157 4.79 13.71 -1.26
N CYS A 158 4.08 12.65 -1.64
CA CYS A 158 4.49 11.77 -2.72
C CYS A 158 3.35 11.62 -3.72
N VAL A 159 3.62 11.88 -5.00
CA VAL A 159 2.65 11.68 -6.09
C VAL A 159 2.95 10.35 -6.79
N LEU A 160 1.97 9.48 -6.82
CA LEU A 160 2.06 8.20 -7.50
C LEU A 160 1.36 8.28 -8.86
N LEU A 161 2.10 8.03 -9.92
CA LEU A 161 1.60 8.04 -11.29
C LEU A 161 1.74 6.66 -11.93
N ARG A 162 0.77 6.31 -12.78
CA ARG A 162 0.79 5.04 -13.52
C ARG A 162 1.96 4.94 -14.52
N SER A 163 2.42 6.07 -15.05
CA SER A 163 3.53 6.12 -16.01
C SER A 163 4.40 7.36 -15.81
N ARG A 164 5.65 7.28 -16.28
CA ARG A 164 6.60 8.41 -16.20
C ARG A 164 6.33 9.53 -17.23
N ALA A 165 5.48 9.29 -18.22
CA ALA A 165 5.29 10.18 -19.35
C ALA A 165 4.91 11.63 -18.94
N ARG A 166 4.25 11.78 -17.80
CA ARG A 166 3.77 13.08 -17.31
C ARG A 166 4.59 13.65 -16.15
N PHE A 167 5.69 13.02 -15.71
CA PHE A 167 6.48 13.50 -14.57
C PHE A 167 6.92 14.96 -14.70
N GLY A 168 7.41 15.36 -15.88
CA GLY A 168 7.83 16.74 -16.12
C GLY A 168 6.71 17.76 -15.96
N LEU A 169 5.48 17.40 -16.32
CA LEU A 169 4.32 18.26 -16.18
C LEU A 169 3.95 18.50 -14.70
N TYR A 170 3.89 17.42 -13.91
CA TYR A 170 3.64 17.54 -12.47
C TYR A 170 4.77 18.31 -11.76
N ALA A 171 6.04 18.02 -12.08
CA ALA A 171 7.17 18.75 -11.53
C ALA A 171 7.11 20.25 -11.83
N ALA A 172 6.74 20.64 -13.05
CA ALA A 172 6.56 22.03 -13.43
C ALA A 172 5.42 22.70 -12.65
N GLU A 173 4.29 22.01 -12.46
CA GLU A 173 3.15 22.54 -11.71
C GLU A 173 3.46 22.71 -10.21
N PHE A 174 4.20 21.78 -9.61
CA PHE A 174 4.69 21.93 -8.23
C PHE A 174 5.70 23.09 -8.10
N ALA A 175 6.69 23.16 -8.99
CA ALA A 175 7.67 24.24 -9.00
C ALA A 175 7.02 25.62 -9.16
N ARG A 176 5.97 25.76 -10.00
CA ARG A 176 5.21 27.00 -10.19
C ARG A 176 4.55 27.49 -8.89
N ARG A 177 4.23 26.59 -7.97
CA ARG A 177 3.62 26.88 -6.65
C ARG A 177 4.68 27.02 -5.53
N GLY A 178 5.96 26.80 -5.83
CA GLY A 178 7.03 26.89 -4.85
C GLY A 178 7.12 25.68 -3.91
N ILE A 179 6.67 24.52 -4.37
CA ILE A 179 6.68 23.27 -3.60
C ILE A 179 7.69 22.30 -4.23
#